data_2be6328d5f435a61ff5dbb54b51dc61b
#
_entry.id   2be6328d5f435a61ff5dbb54b51dc61b
#
_cell.length_a   1.000
_cell.length_b   1.000
_cell.length_c   1.000
_cell.angle_alpha   90.00
_cell.angle_beta   90.00
_cell.angle_gamma   90.00
#
_symmetry.space_group_name_H-M   'P 1'
#
loop_
_entity.id
_entity.type
_entity.pdbx_description
1 polymer ?
#
loop_
_entity_poly.entity_id
_entity_poly.type
_entity_poly.pdbx_seq_one_letter_code
_entity_poly.pdbx_strand_id
1 'polypeptide(L)'
;GHVLSHNSGALRLLGVEEPEGEVNVLVLNREEPFRQAVDEVLSGHRSQQMLRLNGRCCQLLANPVMQGEEQMGAVMVLLDVTEQEQREDLRREFTANVSHELKTPLTSISGIAEIMQSGMVKAEDVQGFASDIYQEAQRLIALVEDIIRLSQLDEGAVNMEREDVDLFQLSLEVTKRLESAAQKNDVTIKTMGRSVQVHGVRRVLDEMIYNLCDNAIKYNRRGGTVAVTVGPVEGGVEVSVEDNGIGIPAEDQNRVFERFYRVDKSHSKDISGTGLGLSIVKHGAALHDGQIRLESTPGKGTTVTLLLPQG
;
A
#
# COMPACT_ATOMS: atom_id res chain seq x y z
N GLY A 1 -17.30 -30.91 27.97
CA GLY A 1 -16.73 -31.47 26.77
C GLY A 1 -15.31 -31.96 27.00
N HIS A 2 -15.11 -33.30 26.85
CA HIS A 2 -13.77 -33.86 26.86
C HIS A 2 -13.23 -33.90 25.42
N VAL A 3 -11.92 -33.61 25.25
CA VAL A 3 -11.25 -33.70 23.95
C VAL A 3 -10.93 -35.17 23.67
N LEU A 4 -11.52 -35.71 22.60
CA LEU A 4 -11.30 -37.08 22.17
C LEU A 4 -10.12 -37.22 21.23
N SER A 5 -9.89 -36.21 20.41
CA SER A 5 -8.79 -36.16 19.43
C SER A 5 -8.43 -34.73 19.05
N HIS A 6 -7.19 -34.49 18.78
CA HIS A 6 -6.68 -33.20 18.31
C HIS A 6 -5.53 -33.42 17.34
N ASN A 7 -5.20 -32.40 16.56
CA ASN A 7 -3.98 -32.40 15.77
C ASN A 7 -2.96 -31.36 16.31
N SER A 8 -1.70 -31.56 15.96
CA SER A 8 -0.62 -30.67 16.38
C SER A 8 -0.78 -29.22 15.87
N GLY A 9 -1.51 -29.03 14.77
CA GLY A 9 -1.83 -27.70 14.24
C GLY A 9 -2.74 -26.91 15.18
N ALA A 10 -3.81 -27.55 15.70
CA ALA A 10 -4.72 -26.93 16.65
C ALA A 10 -4.01 -26.54 17.95
N LEU A 11 -3.16 -27.43 18.51
CA LEU A 11 -2.40 -27.13 19.72
C LEU A 11 -1.44 -25.95 19.52
N ARG A 12 -0.74 -25.90 18.38
CA ARG A 12 0.14 -24.77 18.04
C ARG A 12 -0.61 -23.43 17.92
N LEU A 13 -1.79 -23.43 17.32
CA LEU A 13 -2.61 -22.20 17.23
C LEU A 13 -3.10 -21.75 18.60
N LEU A 14 -3.53 -22.70 19.44
CA LEU A 14 -3.95 -22.45 20.81
C LEU A 14 -2.78 -22.09 21.76
N GLY A 15 -1.54 -22.39 21.37
CA GLY A 15 -0.35 -22.12 22.18
C GLY A 15 -0.24 -23.04 23.39
N VAL A 16 -0.77 -24.26 23.30
CA VAL A 16 -0.72 -25.26 24.37
C VAL A 16 0.15 -26.45 23.97
N GLU A 17 0.83 -27.02 24.95
CA GLU A 17 1.57 -28.28 24.79
C GLU A 17 0.60 -29.46 24.69
N GLU A 18 1.09 -30.60 24.21
CA GLU A 18 0.31 -31.81 24.07
C GLU A 18 -0.21 -32.28 25.46
N PRO A 19 -1.52 -32.28 25.66
CA PRO A 19 -2.07 -32.59 26.96
C PRO A 19 -1.91 -34.09 27.30
N GLU A 20 -1.44 -34.40 28.51
CA GLU A 20 -1.39 -35.77 29.02
C GLU A 20 -2.78 -36.22 29.52
N GLY A 21 -3.40 -37.21 28.84
CA GLY A 21 -4.67 -37.80 29.24
C GLY A 21 -5.93 -37.04 28.77
N GLU A 22 -7.07 -37.36 29.41
CA GLU A 22 -8.34 -36.74 29.09
C GLU A 22 -8.39 -35.28 29.58
N VAL A 23 -8.58 -34.35 28.68
CA VAL A 23 -8.60 -32.91 28.97
C VAL A 23 -9.94 -32.31 28.59
N ASN A 24 -10.47 -31.45 29.45
CA ASN A 24 -11.64 -30.64 29.13
C ASN A 24 -11.23 -29.57 28.09
N VAL A 25 -12.05 -29.39 27.04
CA VAL A 25 -11.80 -28.45 25.97
C VAL A 25 -11.56 -27.00 26.43
N LEU A 26 -12.20 -26.58 27.53
CA LEU A 26 -12.04 -25.25 28.13
C LEU A 26 -10.69 -25.03 28.85
N VAL A 27 -9.90 -26.11 29.03
CA VAL A 27 -8.50 -25.96 29.49
C VAL A 27 -7.60 -25.48 28.38
N LEU A 28 -7.91 -25.79 27.11
CA LEU A 28 -7.13 -25.40 25.94
C LEU A 28 -7.22 -23.90 25.67
N ASN A 29 -8.37 -23.28 25.89
CA ASN A 29 -8.54 -21.82 25.81
C ASN A 29 -9.72 -21.38 26.68
N ARG A 30 -9.54 -20.25 27.41
CA ARG A 30 -10.53 -19.71 28.37
C ARG A 30 -11.14 -18.39 27.91
N GLU A 31 -10.77 -17.90 26.69
CA GLU A 31 -11.32 -16.66 26.16
C GLU A 31 -12.83 -16.80 25.93
N GLU A 32 -13.54 -15.70 26.14
CA GLU A 32 -15.01 -15.68 26.06
C GLU A 32 -15.55 -16.20 24.70
N PRO A 33 -15.01 -15.81 23.51
CA PRO A 33 -15.52 -16.32 22.25
C PRO A 33 -15.31 -17.84 22.08
N PHE A 34 -14.20 -18.39 22.61
CA PHE A 34 -13.94 -19.82 22.57
C PHE A 34 -14.94 -20.58 23.47
N ARG A 35 -15.17 -20.06 24.69
CA ARG A 35 -16.12 -20.64 25.60
C ARG A 35 -17.54 -20.62 25.05
N GLN A 36 -17.96 -19.49 24.45
CA GLN A 36 -19.27 -19.36 23.81
C GLN A 36 -19.43 -20.39 22.70
N ALA A 37 -18.43 -20.59 21.84
CA ALA A 37 -18.48 -21.59 20.77
C ALA A 37 -18.65 -23.02 21.33
N VAL A 38 -17.96 -23.34 22.44
CA VAL A 38 -18.10 -24.63 23.11
C VAL A 38 -19.52 -24.81 23.69
N ASP A 39 -20.07 -23.81 24.37
CA ASP A 39 -21.40 -23.87 24.95
C ASP A 39 -22.49 -24.01 23.88
N GLU A 40 -22.37 -23.24 22.76
CA GLU A 40 -23.31 -23.32 21.64
C GLU A 40 -23.26 -24.71 20.96
N VAL A 41 -22.08 -25.24 20.70
CA VAL A 41 -21.96 -26.53 20.00
C VAL A 41 -22.39 -27.69 20.88
N LEU A 42 -22.15 -27.64 22.20
CA LEU A 42 -22.63 -28.66 23.14
C LEU A 42 -24.14 -28.60 23.33
N SER A 43 -24.77 -27.46 23.05
CA SER A 43 -26.23 -27.29 23.01
C SER A 43 -26.87 -27.69 21.66
N GLY A 44 -26.09 -28.27 20.74
CA GLY A 44 -26.57 -28.73 19.43
C GLY A 44 -26.59 -27.68 18.35
N HIS A 45 -26.05 -26.49 18.61
CA HIS A 45 -26.02 -25.40 17.63
C HIS A 45 -24.63 -25.27 16.99
N ARG A 46 -24.59 -24.87 15.72
CA ARG A 46 -23.34 -24.50 15.05
C ARG A 46 -22.87 -23.15 15.57
N SER A 47 -21.58 -23.02 15.76
CA SER A 47 -20.96 -21.75 16.15
C SER A 47 -19.81 -21.39 15.24
N GLN A 48 -19.65 -20.08 14.99
CA GLN A 48 -18.53 -19.52 14.28
C GLN A 48 -18.07 -18.26 15.01
N GLN A 49 -16.82 -18.28 15.49
CA GLN A 49 -16.24 -17.20 16.27
C GLN A 49 -14.88 -16.79 15.72
N MET A 50 -14.53 -15.51 15.88
CA MET A 50 -13.18 -15.01 15.60
C MET A 50 -12.39 -14.92 16.90
N LEU A 51 -11.18 -15.46 16.90
CA LEU A 51 -10.28 -15.50 18.07
C LEU A 51 -8.98 -14.79 17.72
N ARG A 52 -8.37 -14.13 18.69
CA ARG A 52 -7.00 -13.61 18.56
C ARG A 52 -6.06 -14.45 19.41
N LEU A 53 -5.40 -15.41 18.79
CA LEU A 53 -4.53 -16.38 19.45
C LEU A 53 -3.06 -16.08 19.11
N ASN A 54 -2.24 -15.77 20.12
CA ASN A 54 -0.79 -15.54 19.98
C ASN A 54 -0.44 -14.53 18.86
N GLY A 55 -1.22 -13.46 18.76
CA GLY A 55 -1.02 -12.43 17.71
C GLY A 55 -1.57 -12.80 16.32
N ARG A 56 -2.21 -13.96 16.18
CA ARG A 56 -2.87 -14.43 14.96
C ARG A 56 -4.37 -14.25 15.04
N CYS A 57 -5.00 -14.01 13.90
CA CYS A 57 -6.45 -14.02 13.76
C CYS A 57 -6.90 -15.42 13.33
N CYS A 58 -7.67 -16.10 14.20
CA CYS A 58 -8.11 -17.46 13.96
C CYS A 58 -9.63 -17.51 13.88
N GLN A 59 -10.17 -18.19 12.87
CA GLN A 59 -11.58 -18.50 12.78
C GLN A 59 -11.83 -19.86 13.41
N LEU A 60 -12.69 -19.89 14.43
CA LEU A 60 -13.16 -21.12 15.08
C LEU A 60 -14.53 -21.50 14.49
N LEU A 61 -14.61 -22.69 13.91
CA LEU A 61 -15.84 -23.31 13.44
C LEU A 61 -16.15 -24.49 14.33
N ALA A 62 -17.30 -24.49 15.00
CA ALA A 62 -17.75 -25.58 15.85
C ALA A 62 -19.08 -26.17 15.33
N ASN A 63 -19.07 -27.45 15.04
CA ASN A 63 -20.24 -28.17 14.51
C ASN A 63 -20.59 -29.35 15.38
N PRO A 64 -21.87 -29.54 15.77
CA PRO A 64 -22.31 -30.74 16.47
C PRO A 64 -22.26 -31.97 15.56
N VAL A 65 -21.86 -33.10 16.10
CA VAL A 65 -21.88 -34.39 15.43
C VAL A 65 -23.13 -35.14 15.90
N MET A 66 -24.04 -35.40 14.97
CA MET A 66 -25.34 -36.04 15.24
C MET A 66 -25.39 -37.47 14.76
N GLN A 67 -26.02 -38.35 15.49
CA GLN A 67 -26.41 -39.67 15.04
C GLN A 67 -27.94 -39.80 15.20
N GLY A 68 -28.68 -39.61 14.09
CA GLY A 68 -30.11 -39.39 14.15
C GLY A 68 -30.48 -38.09 14.87
N GLU A 69 -31.25 -38.14 15.94
CA GLU A 69 -31.59 -36.97 16.76
C GLU A 69 -30.67 -36.81 17.97
N GLU A 70 -29.75 -37.73 18.22
CA GLU A 70 -28.86 -37.69 19.39
C GLU A 70 -27.51 -37.06 19.04
N GLN A 71 -27.05 -36.14 19.88
CA GLN A 71 -25.74 -35.52 19.75
C GLN A 71 -24.66 -36.41 20.36
N MET A 72 -23.77 -36.91 19.51
CA MET A 72 -22.64 -37.78 19.89
C MET A 72 -21.40 -36.99 20.31
N GLY A 73 -21.29 -35.74 19.89
CA GLY A 73 -20.14 -34.89 20.19
C GLY A 73 -20.11 -33.61 19.36
N ALA A 74 -18.93 -33.05 19.24
CA ALA A 74 -18.70 -31.86 18.40
C ALA A 74 -17.34 -31.91 17.70
N VAL A 75 -17.25 -31.33 16.52
CA VAL A 75 -16.00 -31.08 15.81
C VAL A 75 -15.73 -29.57 15.82
N MET A 76 -14.55 -29.19 16.26
CA MET A 76 -14.07 -27.81 16.25
C MET A 76 -12.88 -27.68 15.30
N VAL A 77 -12.94 -26.72 14.38
CA VAL A 77 -11.89 -26.44 13.40
C VAL A 77 -11.37 -25.03 13.62
N LEU A 78 -10.06 -24.91 13.80
CA LEU A 78 -9.35 -23.63 13.89
C LEU A 78 -8.63 -23.36 12.58
N LEU A 79 -8.94 -22.25 11.95
CA LEU A 79 -8.31 -21.77 10.71
C LEU A 79 -7.54 -20.50 11.00
N ASP A 80 -6.25 -20.48 10.67
CA ASP A 80 -5.48 -19.24 10.69
C ASP A 80 -5.89 -18.40 9.46
N VAL A 81 -6.56 -17.29 9.72
CA VAL A 81 -7.07 -16.35 8.71
C VAL A 81 -6.35 -15.00 8.80
N THR A 82 -5.19 -14.96 9.44
CA THR A 82 -4.45 -13.72 9.71
C THR A 82 -4.17 -12.94 8.42
N GLU A 83 -3.64 -13.61 7.41
CA GLU A 83 -3.35 -12.95 6.13
C GLU A 83 -4.62 -12.48 5.40
N GLN A 84 -5.70 -13.27 5.49
CA GLN A 84 -6.96 -12.91 4.86
C GLN A 84 -7.58 -11.67 5.52
N GLU A 85 -7.63 -11.63 6.86
CA GLU A 85 -8.14 -10.49 7.62
C GLU A 85 -7.29 -9.24 7.37
N GLN A 86 -5.96 -9.36 7.36
CA GLN A 86 -5.07 -8.24 7.03
C GLN A 86 -5.33 -7.68 5.63
N ARG A 87 -5.54 -8.55 4.63
CA ARG A 87 -5.88 -8.10 3.27
C ARG A 87 -7.25 -7.40 3.22
N GLU A 88 -8.24 -7.92 3.95
CA GLU A 88 -9.56 -7.30 4.01
C GLU A 88 -9.53 -5.94 4.73
N ASP A 89 -8.79 -5.82 5.82
CA ASP A 89 -8.62 -4.57 6.55
C ASP A 89 -7.92 -3.51 5.67
N LEU A 90 -6.83 -3.89 4.99
CA LEU A 90 -6.17 -3.02 4.02
C LEU A 90 -7.10 -2.58 2.88
N ARG A 91 -7.96 -3.48 2.40
CA ARG A 91 -8.96 -3.16 1.36
C ARG A 91 -10.03 -2.19 1.86
N ARG A 92 -10.52 -2.40 3.11
CA ARG A 92 -11.50 -1.49 3.73
C ARG A 92 -10.91 -0.11 3.94
N GLU A 93 -9.69 -0.03 4.49
CA GLU A 93 -8.96 1.21 4.69
C GLU A 93 -8.72 1.93 3.35
N PHE A 94 -8.27 1.21 2.32
CA PHE A 94 -8.09 1.75 0.98
C PHE A 94 -9.39 2.38 0.44
N THR A 95 -10.51 1.64 0.51
CA THR A 95 -11.82 2.15 0.03
C THR A 95 -12.28 3.39 0.78
N ALA A 96 -12.08 3.42 2.11
CA ALA A 96 -12.42 4.58 2.93
C ALA A 96 -11.56 5.80 2.56
N ASN A 97 -10.25 5.60 2.40
CA ASN A 97 -9.31 6.66 2.03
C ASN A 97 -9.58 7.19 0.61
N VAL A 98 -9.85 6.33 -0.37
CA VAL A 98 -10.29 6.72 -1.72
C VAL A 98 -11.52 7.62 -1.66
N SER A 99 -12.54 7.19 -0.92
CA SER A 99 -13.79 7.97 -0.79
C SER A 99 -13.56 9.35 -0.19
N HIS A 100 -12.66 9.43 0.81
CA HIS A 100 -12.33 10.69 1.47
C HIS A 100 -11.51 11.61 0.55
N GLU A 101 -10.48 11.08 -0.12
CA GLU A 101 -9.60 11.85 -1.00
C GLU A 101 -10.30 12.32 -2.29
N LEU A 102 -11.34 11.61 -2.76
CA LEU A 102 -12.19 12.05 -3.87
C LEU A 102 -13.20 13.12 -3.43
N LYS A 103 -13.76 13.01 -2.22
CA LYS A 103 -14.77 13.94 -1.72
C LYS A 103 -14.24 15.36 -1.51
N THR A 104 -13.00 15.49 -1.04
CA THR A 104 -12.39 16.78 -0.70
C THR A 104 -12.30 17.72 -1.92
N PRO A 105 -11.64 17.36 -3.05
CA PRO A 105 -11.56 18.21 -4.23
C PRO A 105 -12.93 18.44 -4.86
N LEU A 106 -13.80 17.43 -4.85
CA LEU A 106 -15.16 17.56 -5.40
C LEU A 106 -16.00 18.59 -4.61
N THR A 107 -15.88 18.58 -3.28
CA THR A 107 -16.56 19.59 -2.43
C THR A 107 -16.01 20.99 -2.68
N SER A 108 -14.67 21.12 -2.87
CA SER A 108 -14.03 22.40 -3.20
C SER A 108 -14.53 22.94 -4.55
N ILE A 109 -14.52 22.10 -5.59
CA ILE A 109 -15.03 22.46 -6.93
C ILE A 109 -16.50 22.91 -6.84
N SER A 110 -17.33 22.11 -6.16
CA SER A 110 -18.77 22.43 -6.02
C SER A 110 -19.01 23.75 -5.27
N GLY A 111 -18.26 23.98 -4.17
CA GLY A 111 -18.38 25.20 -3.40
C GLY A 111 -17.94 26.44 -4.18
N ILE A 112 -16.83 26.37 -4.91
CA ILE A 112 -16.36 27.47 -5.76
C ILE A 112 -17.38 27.74 -6.88
N ALA A 113 -17.88 26.69 -7.53
CA ALA A 113 -18.90 26.83 -8.59
C ALA A 113 -20.21 27.45 -8.07
N GLU A 114 -20.68 27.09 -6.87
CA GLU A 114 -21.86 27.65 -6.22
C GLU A 114 -21.68 29.15 -5.93
N ILE A 115 -20.51 29.56 -5.40
CA ILE A 115 -20.20 30.97 -5.16
C ILE A 115 -20.19 31.75 -6.48
N MET A 116 -19.61 31.20 -7.54
CA MET A 116 -19.62 31.81 -8.87
C MET A 116 -21.05 31.94 -9.43
N GLN A 117 -21.86 30.89 -9.28
CA GLN A 117 -23.26 30.88 -9.73
C GLN A 117 -24.15 31.88 -8.99
N SER A 118 -23.89 32.13 -7.71
CA SER A 118 -24.67 33.09 -6.90
C SER A 118 -24.46 34.55 -7.31
N GLY A 119 -23.50 34.85 -8.19
CA GLY A 119 -23.18 36.22 -8.61
C GLY A 119 -22.42 37.02 -7.55
N MET A 120 -21.97 36.42 -6.45
CA MET A 120 -21.19 37.09 -5.40
C MET A 120 -19.75 37.35 -5.79
N VAL A 121 -19.25 36.71 -6.88
CA VAL A 121 -17.87 36.84 -7.36
C VAL A 121 -17.75 38.11 -8.19
N LYS A 122 -16.76 38.96 -7.87
CA LYS A 122 -16.42 40.09 -8.70
C LYS A 122 -15.80 39.64 -10.02
N ALA A 123 -16.03 40.43 -11.08
CA ALA A 123 -15.51 40.11 -12.42
C ALA A 123 -13.97 39.90 -12.46
N GLU A 124 -13.23 40.61 -11.61
CA GLU A 124 -11.77 40.50 -11.44
C GLU A 124 -11.30 39.17 -10.81
N ASP A 125 -12.14 38.51 -10.00
CA ASP A 125 -11.84 37.29 -9.28
C ASP A 125 -12.23 36.00 -10.04
N VAL A 126 -13.07 36.12 -11.08
CA VAL A 126 -13.60 34.96 -11.84
C VAL A 126 -12.50 34.09 -12.40
N GLN A 127 -11.41 34.69 -12.92
CA GLN A 127 -10.29 33.94 -13.48
C GLN A 127 -9.54 33.15 -12.39
N GLY A 128 -9.41 33.69 -11.18
CA GLY A 128 -8.83 33.00 -10.03
C GLY A 128 -9.63 31.77 -9.63
N PHE A 129 -10.95 31.93 -9.43
CA PHE A 129 -11.85 30.82 -9.11
C PHE A 129 -11.89 29.75 -10.19
N ALA A 130 -11.88 30.14 -11.47
CA ALA A 130 -11.80 29.19 -12.57
C ALA A 130 -10.48 28.41 -12.58
N SER A 131 -9.37 29.07 -12.23
CA SER A 131 -8.06 28.42 -12.07
C SER A 131 -8.08 27.42 -10.93
N ASP A 132 -8.69 27.75 -9.80
CA ASP A 132 -8.78 26.85 -8.63
C ASP A 132 -9.63 25.61 -8.97
N ILE A 133 -10.76 25.77 -9.64
CA ILE A 133 -11.58 24.64 -10.14
C ILE A 133 -10.74 23.75 -11.07
N TYR A 134 -9.99 24.35 -11.99
CA TYR A 134 -9.16 23.59 -12.92
C TYR A 134 -8.08 22.80 -12.18
N GLN A 135 -7.40 23.40 -11.21
CA GLN A 135 -6.36 22.72 -10.41
C GLN A 135 -6.92 21.54 -9.61
N GLU A 136 -8.07 21.72 -8.95
CA GLU A 136 -8.73 20.65 -8.20
C GLU A 136 -9.23 19.52 -9.12
N ALA A 137 -9.72 19.86 -10.32
CA ALA A 137 -10.11 18.88 -11.32
C ALA A 137 -8.90 18.07 -11.83
N GLN A 138 -7.74 18.73 -12.10
CA GLN A 138 -6.51 18.04 -12.48
C GLN A 138 -5.99 17.10 -11.37
N ARG A 139 -6.07 17.55 -10.11
CA ARG A 139 -5.73 16.72 -8.96
C ARG A 139 -6.63 15.48 -8.85
N LEU A 140 -7.93 15.65 -9.10
CA LEU A 140 -8.90 14.56 -9.08
C LEU A 140 -8.61 13.53 -10.19
N ILE A 141 -8.28 13.99 -11.40
CA ILE A 141 -7.92 13.13 -12.54
C ILE A 141 -6.66 12.30 -12.18
N ALA A 142 -5.61 12.95 -11.69
CA ALA A 142 -4.38 12.26 -11.29
C ALA A 142 -4.65 11.20 -10.20
N LEU A 143 -5.51 11.52 -9.22
CA LEU A 143 -5.89 10.57 -8.17
C LEU A 143 -6.62 9.35 -8.73
N VAL A 144 -7.57 9.56 -9.65
CA VAL A 144 -8.31 8.45 -10.30
C VAL A 144 -7.35 7.58 -11.11
N GLU A 145 -6.43 8.18 -11.86
CA GLU A 145 -5.41 7.43 -12.61
C GLU A 145 -4.54 6.58 -11.68
N ASP A 146 -4.04 7.14 -10.58
CA ASP A 146 -3.23 6.41 -9.60
C ASP A 146 -4.00 5.24 -8.95
N ILE A 147 -5.30 5.42 -8.67
CA ILE A 147 -6.17 4.36 -8.15
C ILE A 147 -6.31 3.22 -9.16
N ILE A 148 -6.56 3.53 -10.44
CA ILE A 148 -6.67 2.53 -11.50
C ILE A 148 -5.36 1.75 -11.64
N ARG A 149 -4.22 2.44 -11.64
CA ARG A 149 -2.88 1.84 -11.72
C ARG A 149 -2.63 0.90 -10.55
N LEU A 150 -2.91 1.35 -9.33
CA LEU A 150 -2.71 0.54 -8.14
C LEU A 150 -3.62 -0.70 -8.15
N SER A 151 -4.88 -0.57 -8.58
CA SER A 151 -5.80 -1.70 -8.74
C SER A 151 -5.28 -2.74 -9.75
N GLN A 152 -4.70 -2.29 -10.87
CA GLN A 152 -4.09 -3.17 -11.87
C GLN A 152 -2.88 -3.93 -11.31
N LEU A 153 -2.09 -3.30 -10.45
CA LEU A 153 -0.95 -3.95 -9.78
C LEU A 153 -1.40 -4.95 -8.70
N ASP A 154 -2.48 -4.66 -7.98
CA ASP A 154 -3.03 -5.52 -6.92
C ASP A 154 -3.66 -6.81 -7.46
N GLU A 155 -4.33 -6.75 -8.62
CA GLU A 155 -4.96 -7.92 -9.27
C GLU A 155 -3.94 -8.93 -9.80
N GLY A 156 -2.67 -8.61 -9.67
CA GLY A 156 -1.55 -9.43 -10.14
C GLY A 156 -1.41 -9.33 -11.67
N ALA A 157 -0.18 -9.20 -12.11
CA ALA A 157 0.17 -9.05 -13.53
C ALA A 157 -0.06 -10.31 -14.38
N VAL A 158 -1.09 -11.09 -14.10
CA VAL A 158 -1.40 -12.36 -14.80
C VAL A 158 -1.50 -12.17 -16.31
N ASN A 159 -1.75 -10.94 -16.78
CA ASN A 159 -1.87 -10.61 -18.21
C ASN A 159 -0.93 -9.48 -18.66
N MET A 160 0.09 -9.09 -17.87
CA MET A 160 1.03 -8.07 -18.30
C MET A 160 2.19 -8.71 -19.06
N GLU A 161 2.39 -8.28 -20.30
CA GLU A 161 3.47 -8.74 -21.15
C GLU A 161 4.82 -8.27 -20.60
N ARG A 162 5.73 -9.21 -20.34
CA ARG A 162 7.10 -8.92 -19.90
C ARG A 162 8.01 -8.90 -21.12
N GLU A 163 8.93 -7.95 -21.15
CA GLU A 163 9.92 -7.77 -22.20
C GLU A 163 11.28 -7.40 -21.61
N ASP A 164 12.33 -7.46 -22.42
CA ASP A 164 13.66 -7.00 -22.01
C ASP A 164 13.72 -5.48 -22.12
N VAL A 165 13.84 -4.82 -20.98
CA VAL A 165 13.81 -3.37 -20.84
C VAL A 165 15.18 -2.83 -20.48
N ASP A 166 15.71 -1.91 -21.28
CA ASP A 166 16.91 -1.13 -20.94
C ASP A 166 16.54 -0.03 -19.92
N LEU A 167 16.92 -0.25 -18.66
CA LEU A 167 16.58 0.67 -17.56
C LEU A 167 17.29 2.03 -17.69
N PHE A 168 18.49 2.08 -18.29
CA PHE A 168 19.17 3.36 -18.50
C PHE A 168 18.44 4.20 -19.54
N GLN A 169 18.07 3.61 -20.69
CA GLN A 169 17.29 4.29 -21.72
C GLN A 169 15.91 4.72 -21.18
N LEU A 170 15.24 3.86 -20.43
CA LEU A 170 13.97 4.18 -19.80
C LEU A 170 14.11 5.36 -18.82
N SER A 171 15.18 5.38 -18.03
CA SER A 171 15.45 6.50 -17.09
C SER A 171 15.71 7.81 -17.84
N LEU A 172 16.39 7.77 -18.99
CA LEU A 172 16.57 8.95 -19.84
C LEU A 172 15.24 9.46 -20.42
N GLU A 173 14.36 8.56 -20.86
CA GLU A 173 13.03 8.92 -21.34
C GLU A 173 12.19 9.58 -20.26
N VAL A 174 12.19 9.01 -19.04
CA VAL A 174 11.46 9.55 -17.88
C VAL A 174 11.99 10.92 -17.48
N THR A 175 13.31 11.06 -17.32
CA THR A 175 13.92 12.34 -16.90
C THR A 175 13.68 13.43 -17.94
N LYS A 176 13.70 13.11 -19.23
CA LYS A 176 13.35 14.04 -20.30
C LYS A 176 11.90 14.52 -20.22
N ARG A 177 10.95 13.66 -19.90
CA ARG A 177 9.54 14.04 -19.68
C ARG A 177 9.36 14.97 -18.49
N LEU A 178 10.18 14.80 -17.44
CA LEU A 178 10.13 15.58 -16.22
C LEU A 178 10.97 16.88 -16.27
N GLU A 179 11.70 17.14 -17.34
CA GLU A 179 12.59 18.30 -17.47
C GLU A 179 11.84 19.64 -17.29
N SER A 180 10.65 19.77 -17.88
CA SER A 180 9.81 20.97 -17.71
C SER A 180 9.34 21.16 -16.26
N ALA A 181 8.97 20.08 -15.58
CA ALA A 181 8.58 20.11 -14.18
C ALA A 181 9.76 20.46 -13.27
N ALA A 182 10.94 19.91 -13.55
CA ALA A 182 12.17 20.23 -12.85
C ALA A 182 12.55 21.71 -13.01
N GLN A 183 12.51 22.24 -14.24
CA GLN A 183 12.76 23.66 -14.52
C GLN A 183 11.79 24.59 -13.78
N LYS A 184 10.48 24.25 -13.78
CA LYS A 184 9.46 25.03 -13.05
C LYS A 184 9.73 25.11 -11.55
N ASN A 185 10.31 24.06 -10.98
CA ASN A 185 10.67 23.98 -9.57
C ASN A 185 12.11 24.46 -9.27
N ASP A 186 12.84 24.95 -10.28
CA ASP A 186 14.24 25.32 -10.18
C ASP A 186 15.12 24.17 -9.68
N VAL A 187 14.91 22.96 -10.23
CA VAL A 187 15.64 21.74 -9.90
C VAL A 187 16.39 21.23 -11.14
N THR A 188 17.64 20.81 -10.96
CA THR A 188 18.42 20.18 -12.02
C THR A 188 18.33 18.66 -11.90
N ILE A 189 17.84 17.98 -12.94
CA ILE A 189 17.80 16.51 -13.00
C ILE A 189 18.88 15.98 -13.94
N LYS A 190 19.58 14.91 -13.52
CA LYS A 190 20.65 14.26 -14.31
C LYS A 190 20.53 12.74 -14.21
N THR A 191 20.72 12.08 -15.35
CA THR A 191 20.79 10.61 -15.42
C THR A 191 22.22 10.18 -15.69
N MET A 192 22.72 9.22 -14.91
CA MET A 192 24.08 8.67 -15.00
C MET A 192 24.03 7.14 -14.96
N GLY A 193 25.05 6.50 -15.51
CA GLY A 193 25.14 5.04 -15.48
C GLY A 193 25.39 4.43 -16.84
N ARG A 194 24.95 3.21 -17.02
CA ARG A 194 25.15 2.44 -18.26
C ARG A 194 23.92 1.58 -18.58
N SER A 195 23.76 1.24 -19.86
CA SER A 195 22.74 0.32 -20.36
C SER A 195 22.77 -1.02 -19.60
N VAL A 196 21.63 -1.42 -19.05
CA VAL A 196 21.42 -2.70 -18.35
C VAL A 196 20.00 -3.17 -18.62
N GLN A 197 19.87 -4.45 -18.99
CA GLN A 197 18.58 -5.05 -19.29
C GLN A 197 17.96 -5.73 -18.07
N VAL A 198 16.65 -5.60 -17.94
CA VAL A 198 15.83 -6.33 -16.97
C VAL A 198 14.62 -6.92 -17.69
N HIS A 199 14.30 -8.17 -17.42
CA HIS A 199 13.08 -8.79 -17.94
C HIS A 199 11.87 -8.39 -17.09
N GLY A 200 11.02 -7.50 -17.58
CA GLY A 200 9.94 -6.92 -16.80
C GLY A 200 8.85 -6.24 -17.62
N VAL A 201 7.86 -5.72 -16.91
CA VAL A 201 6.75 -4.97 -17.50
C VAL A 201 7.20 -3.52 -17.69
N ARG A 202 7.55 -3.14 -18.93
CA ARG A 202 8.08 -1.80 -19.27
C ARG A 202 7.23 -0.67 -18.67
N ARG A 203 5.90 -0.76 -18.78
CA ARG A 203 4.99 0.28 -18.27
C ARG A 203 5.12 0.46 -16.77
N VAL A 204 5.24 -0.64 -16.00
CA VAL A 204 5.38 -0.58 -14.53
C VAL A 204 6.75 -0.03 -14.14
N LEU A 205 7.81 -0.46 -14.83
CA LEU A 205 9.17 0.06 -14.61
C LEU A 205 9.26 1.56 -14.91
N ASP A 206 8.64 2.03 -16.01
CA ASP A 206 8.52 3.45 -16.35
C ASP A 206 7.84 4.25 -15.24
N GLU A 207 6.73 3.72 -14.72
CA GLU A 207 5.95 4.36 -13.68
C GLU A 207 6.68 4.43 -12.34
N MET A 208 7.42 3.39 -11.99
CA MET A 208 8.25 3.37 -10.78
C MET A 208 9.31 4.48 -10.84
N ILE A 209 10.07 4.55 -11.92
CA ILE A 209 11.12 5.57 -12.12
C ILE A 209 10.48 6.97 -12.15
N TYR A 210 9.35 7.12 -12.84
CA TYR A 210 8.62 8.39 -12.90
C TYR A 210 8.21 8.87 -11.50
N ASN A 211 7.57 8.03 -10.69
CA ASN A 211 7.13 8.39 -9.34
C ASN A 211 8.30 8.76 -8.42
N LEU A 212 9.43 8.07 -8.53
CA LEU A 212 10.62 8.42 -7.75
C LEU A 212 11.19 9.79 -8.16
N CYS A 213 11.33 10.03 -9.47
CA CYS A 213 11.85 11.30 -9.99
C CYS A 213 10.90 12.47 -9.72
N ASP A 214 9.59 12.28 -9.87
CA ASP A 214 8.57 13.30 -9.60
C ASP A 214 8.56 13.70 -8.13
N ASN A 215 8.65 12.71 -7.21
CA ASN A 215 8.80 12.98 -5.79
C ASN A 215 10.10 13.74 -5.48
N ALA A 216 11.22 13.31 -6.05
CA ALA A 216 12.52 13.97 -5.86
C ALA A 216 12.53 15.43 -6.36
N ILE A 217 11.72 15.75 -7.38
CA ILE A 217 11.54 17.13 -7.87
C ILE A 217 10.60 17.91 -6.95
N LYS A 218 9.44 17.33 -6.60
CA LYS A 218 8.39 17.99 -5.80
C LYS A 218 8.85 18.35 -4.39
N TYR A 219 9.61 17.46 -3.76
CA TYR A 219 10.10 17.63 -2.39
C TYR A 219 11.52 18.20 -2.34
N ASN A 220 12.01 18.76 -3.45
CA ASN A 220 13.29 19.42 -3.51
C ASN A 220 13.22 20.87 -3.02
N ARG A 221 14.38 21.48 -2.86
CA ARG A 221 14.55 22.92 -2.63
C ARG A 221 14.86 23.63 -3.93
N ARG A 222 14.61 24.93 -4.03
CA ARG A 222 15.02 25.74 -5.17
C ARG A 222 16.54 25.71 -5.33
N GLY A 223 17.02 25.58 -6.56
CA GLY A 223 18.44 25.37 -6.89
C GLY A 223 18.92 23.96 -6.54
N GLY A 224 18.02 23.03 -6.24
CA GLY A 224 18.37 21.66 -5.88
C GLY A 224 18.71 20.76 -7.07
N THR A 225 19.09 19.53 -6.75
CA THR A 225 19.52 18.54 -7.74
C THR A 225 18.84 17.21 -7.51
N VAL A 226 18.56 16.49 -8.59
CA VAL A 226 18.13 15.09 -8.60
C VAL A 226 19.09 14.31 -9.49
N ALA A 227 19.66 13.24 -8.94
CA ALA A 227 20.55 12.32 -9.67
C ALA A 227 19.86 10.96 -9.80
N VAL A 228 19.72 10.49 -11.05
CA VAL A 228 19.22 9.14 -11.35
C VAL A 228 20.41 8.31 -11.79
N THR A 229 20.76 7.27 -11.04
CA THR A 229 21.88 6.38 -11.34
C THR A 229 21.39 4.99 -11.68
N VAL A 230 21.84 4.41 -12.79
CA VAL A 230 21.49 3.07 -13.24
C VAL A 230 22.76 2.24 -13.46
N GLY A 231 22.82 1.06 -12.87
CA GLY A 231 23.97 0.17 -13.06
C GLY A 231 23.72 -1.25 -12.56
N PRO A 232 24.58 -2.18 -12.98
CA PRO A 232 24.54 -3.55 -12.45
C PRO A 232 25.13 -3.59 -11.04
N VAL A 233 24.55 -4.45 -10.23
CA VAL A 233 25.05 -4.82 -8.89
C VAL A 233 25.14 -6.33 -8.77
N GLU A 234 25.71 -6.83 -7.70
CA GLU A 234 25.75 -8.28 -7.45
C GLU A 234 24.32 -8.84 -7.33
N GLY A 235 23.97 -9.72 -8.25
CA GLY A 235 22.65 -10.38 -8.29
C GLY A 235 21.54 -9.59 -9.01
N GLY A 236 21.81 -8.43 -9.64
CA GLY A 236 20.77 -7.68 -10.31
C GLY A 236 21.18 -6.33 -10.90
N VAL A 237 20.20 -5.46 -10.97
CA VAL A 237 20.33 -4.09 -11.47
C VAL A 237 19.83 -3.13 -10.40
N GLU A 238 20.56 -2.05 -10.22
CA GLU A 238 20.21 -0.95 -9.33
C GLU A 238 19.73 0.27 -10.14
N VAL A 239 18.61 0.85 -9.70
CA VAL A 239 18.18 2.20 -10.08
C VAL A 239 18.05 3.02 -8.83
N SER A 240 18.89 4.03 -8.67
CA SER A 240 18.90 4.94 -7.52
C SER A 240 18.47 6.34 -7.94
N VAL A 241 17.55 6.93 -7.19
CA VAL A 241 17.13 8.32 -7.34
C VAL A 241 17.49 9.06 -6.06
N GLU A 242 18.42 9.99 -6.17
CA GLU A 242 18.95 10.81 -5.07
C GLU A 242 18.54 12.27 -5.27
N ASP A 243 18.01 12.89 -4.22
CA ASP A 243 17.73 14.32 -4.15
C ASP A 243 18.44 14.97 -2.97
N ASN A 244 18.63 16.27 -3.04
CA ASN A 244 19.16 17.09 -1.93
C ASN A 244 18.08 18.01 -1.33
N GLY A 245 16.82 17.54 -1.32
CA GLY A 245 15.64 18.26 -0.86
C GLY A 245 15.46 18.29 0.65
N ILE A 246 14.18 18.30 1.07
CA ILE A 246 13.81 18.47 2.48
C ILE A 246 14.10 17.23 3.33
N GLY A 247 14.24 16.05 2.73
CA GLY A 247 14.39 14.78 3.43
C GLY A 247 13.12 14.33 4.16
N ILE A 248 13.20 13.14 4.78
CA ILE A 248 12.08 12.47 5.46
C ILE A 248 12.46 12.18 6.91
N PRO A 249 11.65 12.58 7.92
CA PRO A 249 11.87 12.23 9.32
C PRO A 249 11.96 10.72 9.53
N ALA A 250 12.80 10.27 10.46
CA ALA A 250 13.04 8.84 10.69
C ALA A 250 11.76 8.06 11.06
N GLU A 251 10.84 8.69 11.78
CA GLU A 251 9.56 8.14 12.18
C GLU A 251 8.61 7.88 11.01
N ASP A 252 8.78 8.61 9.89
CA ASP A 252 7.93 8.50 8.71
C ASP A 252 8.50 7.58 7.62
N GLN A 253 9.80 7.26 7.66
CA GLN A 253 10.48 6.52 6.58
C GLN A 253 9.89 5.15 6.29
N ASN A 254 9.39 4.45 7.29
CA ASN A 254 8.71 3.17 7.09
C ASN A 254 7.29 3.33 6.52
N ARG A 255 6.68 4.49 6.78
CA ARG A 255 5.28 4.77 6.46
C ARG A 255 5.07 5.42 5.09
N VAL A 256 6.09 6.05 4.52
CA VAL A 256 5.97 6.74 3.22
C VAL A 256 5.59 5.81 2.06
N PHE A 257 5.70 4.50 2.24
CA PHE A 257 5.25 3.48 1.28
C PHE A 257 3.81 2.99 1.54
N GLU A 258 3.15 3.48 2.61
CA GLU A 258 1.74 3.21 2.85
C GLU A 258 0.86 4.02 1.87
N ARG A 259 -0.29 3.48 1.51
CA ARG A 259 -1.24 4.15 0.60
C ARG A 259 -1.81 5.40 1.24
N PHE A 260 -1.87 6.51 0.52
CA PHE A 260 -2.37 7.83 0.97
C PHE A 260 -1.57 8.46 2.12
N TYR A 261 -0.40 7.90 2.46
CA TYR A 261 0.42 8.47 3.51
C TYR A 261 1.16 9.72 3.02
N ARG A 262 1.20 10.75 3.87
CA ARG A 262 1.92 12.01 3.65
C ARG A 262 2.47 12.49 4.98
N VAL A 263 3.75 12.87 5.01
CA VAL A 263 4.47 13.32 6.21
C VAL A 263 3.79 14.53 6.86
N ASP A 264 3.29 15.47 6.07
CA ASP A 264 2.61 16.68 6.55
C ASP A 264 1.31 16.94 5.78
N LYS A 265 0.16 16.83 6.47
CA LYS A 265 -1.15 17.20 5.91
C LYS A 265 -1.41 18.71 5.96
N SER A 266 -0.72 19.46 6.81
CA SER A 266 -0.95 20.91 7.06
C SER A 266 -0.19 21.82 6.09
N HIS A 267 1.02 21.45 5.67
CA HIS A 267 1.81 22.19 4.67
C HIS A 267 1.62 21.66 3.23
N SER A 268 0.79 20.64 3.06
CA SER A 268 0.59 19.95 1.80
C SER A 268 -0.31 20.69 0.79
N LYS A 269 -0.81 21.89 1.13
CA LYS A 269 -1.55 22.70 0.16
C LYS A 269 -0.68 23.21 -0.99
N ASP A 270 0.64 23.39 -0.73
CA ASP A 270 1.58 23.89 -1.72
C ASP A 270 2.24 22.78 -2.57
N ILE A 271 2.28 21.54 -2.06
CA ILE A 271 2.86 20.39 -2.78
C ILE A 271 1.75 19.43 -3.19
N SER A 272 1.37 19.46 -4.46
CA SER A 272 0.35 18.56 -5.01
C SER A 272 0.85 17.11 -5.03
N GLY A 273 0.10 16.18 -4.41
CA GLY A 273 0.41 14.74 -4.43
C GLY A 273 -0.76 13.92 -3.91
N THR A 274 -0.95 12.73 -4.47
CA THR A 274 -2.01 11.77 -4.12
C THR A 274 -1.68 10.91 -2.90
N GLY A 275 -0.39 10.82 -2.52
CA GLY A 275 0.08 9.87 -1.51
C GLY A 275 0.11 8.42 -2.00
N LEU A 276 -0.07 8.17 -3.30
CA LEU A 276 -0.05 6.84 -3.89
C LEU A 276 1.26 6.51 -4.63
N GLY A 277 2.06 7.50 -5.03
CA GLY A 277 3.24 7.30 -5.86
C GLY A 277 4.25 6.29 -5.29
N LEU A 278 4.66 6.42 -4.02
CA LEU A 278 5.61 5.47 -3.41
C LEU A 278 4.98 4.09 -3.14
N SER A 279 3.67 4.02 -2.91
CA SER A 279 2.98 2.72 -2.82
C SER A 279 2.93 2.00 -4.17
N ILE A 280 2.78 2.74 -5.29
CA ILE A 280 2.89 2.20 -6.65
C ILE A 280 4.30 1.64 -6.88
N VAL A 281 5.35 2.38 -6.48
CA VAL A 281 6.74 1.92 -6.55
C VAL A 281 6.93 0.60 -5.78
N LYS A 282 6.38 0.51 -4.57
CA LYS A 282 6.45 -0.70 -3.73
C LYS A 282 5.79 -1.91 -4.40
N HIS A 283 4.59 -1.73 -4.94
CA HIS A 283 3.86 -2.82 -5.62
C HIS A 283 4.55 -3.21 -6.94
N GLY A 284 5.05 -2.23 -7.70
CA GLY A 284 5.82 -2.47 -8.92
C GLY A 284 7.13 -3.24 -8.63
N ALA A 285 7.84 -2.90 -7.57
CA ALA A 285 9.03 -3.64 -7.16
C ALA A 285 8.71 -5.09 -6.77
N ALA A 286 7.65 -5.30 -5.97
CA ALA A 286 7.20 -6.64 -5.60
C ALA A 286 6.79 -7.48 -6.82
N LEU A 287 6.16 -6.86 -7.83
CA LEU A 287 5.81 -7.52 -9.10
C LEU A 287 7.03 -8.05 -9.86
N HIS A 288 8.16 -7.39 -9.70
CA HIS A 288 9.44 -7.74 -10.35
C HIS A 288 10.39 -8.49 -9.41
N ASP A 289 9.90 -9.04 -8.29
CA ASP A 289 10.71 -9.71 -7.25
C ASP A 289 11.87 -8.84 -6.75
N GLY A 290 11.69 -7.52 -6.86
CA GLY A 290 12.68 -6.51 -6.50
C GLY A 290 12.55 -6.04 -5.05
N GLN A 291 13.55 -5.27 -4.62
CA GLN A 291 13.61 -4.66 -3.30
C GLN A 291 13.72 -3.13 -3.39
N ILE A 292 13.23 -2.44 -2.38
CA ILE A 292 13.38 -0.99 -2.23
C ILE A 292 14.17 -0.70 -0.97
N ARG A 293 15.17 0.21 -1.10
CA ARG A 293 15.89 0.78 0.02
C ARG A 293 15.67 2.28 0.05
N LEU A 294 15.43 2.84 1.22
CA LEU A 294 15.27 4.27 1.43
C LEU A 294 16.27 4.75 2.48
N GLU A 295 17.01 5.77 2.12
CA GLU A 295 17.93 6.47 3.01
C GLU A 295 17.59 7.95 2.96
N SER A 296 17.26 8.56 4.10
CA SER A 296 16.89 9.97 4.15
C SER A 296 17.33 10.63 5.45
N THR A 297 17.68 11.90 5.34
CA THR A 297 18.00 12.75 6.49
C THR A 297 17.31 14.09 6.32
N PRO A 298 16.52 14.55 7.30
CA PRO A 298 15.87 15.85 7.24
C PRO A 298 16.87 16.98 6.93
N GLY A 299 16.54 17.81 5.94
CA GLY A 299 17.35 18.94 5.47
C GLY A 299 18.54 18.56 4.57
N LYS A 300 18.82 17.28 4.36
CA LYS A 300 19.92 16.82 3.49
C LYS A 300 19.45 16.21 2.18
N GLY A 301 18.27 15.59 2.18
CA GLY A 301 17.68 14.94 1.02
C GLY A 301 17.34 13.48 1.24
N THR A 302 16.94 12.82 0.16
CA THR A 302 16.49 11.41 0.14
C THR A 302 17.14 10.66 -1.00
N THR A 303 17.49 9.40 -0.74
CA THR A 303 17.90 8.43 -1.75
C THR A 303 16.95 7.24 -1.70
N VAL A 304 16.30 6.96 -2.82
CA VAL A 304 15.48 5.75 -2.99
C VAL A 304 16.13 4.86 -4.03
N THR A 305 16.44 3.64 -3.64
CA THR A 305 17.12 2.65 -4.49
C THR A 305 16.20 1.47 -4.77
N LEU A 306 16.01 1.16 -6.05
CA LEU A 306 15.36 -0.04 -6.54
C LEU A 306 16.42 -1.07 -6.89
N LEU A 307 16.29 -2.27 -6.35
CA LEU A 307 17.11 -3.43 -6.67
C LEU A 307 16.23 -4.45 -7.40
N LEU A 308 16.48 -4.68 -8.66
CA LEU A 308 15.72 -5.59 -9.51
C LEU A 308 16.59 -6.79 -9.88
N PRO A 309 16.08 -8.04 -9.81
CA PRO A 309 16.85 -9.21 -10.23
C PRO A 309 17.14 -9.11 -11.73
N GLN A 310 18.31 -9.57 -12.11
CA GLN A 310 18.63 -9.77 -13.52
C GLN A 310 17.94 -11.07 -13.94
N GLY A 311 16.98 -11.00 -14.85
CA GLY A 311 16.22 -12.14 -15.34
C GLY A 311 17.08 -13.15 -16.08
#